data_38c22a8e3f42ae52c17df59b97d800f3
#
_entry.id   38c22a8e3f42ae52c17df59b97d800f3
#
_cell.length_a   1.000
_cell.length_b   1.000
_cell.length_c   1.000
_cell.angle_alpha   90.00
_cell.angle_beta   90.00
_cell.angle_gamma   90.00
#
_symmetry.space_group_name_H-M   'P 1'
#
loop_
_entity.id
_entity.type
_entity.pdbx_description
1 polymer ?
#
loop_
_entity_poly.entity_id
_entity_poly.type
_entity_poly.pdbx_seq_one_letter_code
_entity_poly.pdbx_strand_id
1 'polypeptide(L)'
;NAIAKHDLTPFYVYALIILVLIAADIASKGNPARMLLIFSGLGIAALLVGMATDGMVSVYAFTSVGLFCSTLWPCIFTLAVSGLGKHTSQGSSFLIMMIMGGGFVSLLQGYVADIATIQSSYIVGVLCFAYLAFYAWKVSGILKTQGITFDKKVSGGH
;
A
#
# COMPACT_ATOMS: atom_id res chain seq x y z
N ASN A 1 -3.24 -38.12 17.05
CA ASN A 1 -3.04 -36.87 17.84
C ASN A 1 -1.98 -35.89 17.21
N ALA A 2 -1.93 -35.80 15.87
CA ALA A 2 -1.03 -34.90 15.16
C ALA A 2 -1.63 -33.49 14.94
N ILE A 3 -2.87 -33.25 15.37
CA ILE A 3 -3.60 -31.98 15.10
C ILE A 3 -3.37 -30.92 16.20
N ALA A 4 -2.72 -31.28 17.30
CA ALA A 4 -2.59 -30.40 18.48
C ALA A 4 -1.27 -29.61 18.57
N LYS A 5 -0.44 -29.61 17.52
CA LYS A 5 0.80 -28.81 17.44
C LYS A 5 0.86 -27.88 16.23
N HIS A 6 -0.26 -27.33 15.84
CA HIS A 6 -0.21 -26.14 14.99
C HIS A 6 0.09 -24.95 15.89
N ASP A 7 1.32 -24.45 15.81
CA ASP A 7 1.68 -23.19 16.43
C ASP A 7 0.73 -22.11 15.91
N LEU A 8 -0.21 -21.69 16.77
CA LEU A 8 -1.17 -20.63 16.46
C LEU A 8 -0.51 -19.24 16.45
N THR A 9 0.79 -19.18 16.77
CA THR A 9 1.57 -17.94 16.78
C THR A 9 1.44 -17.13 15.48
N PRO A 10 1.53 -17.74 14.27
CA PRO A 10 1.33 -16.98 13.03
C PRO A 10 -0.03 -16.31 12.94
N PHE A 11 -1.09 -16.99 13.40
CA PHE A 11 -2.45 -16.45 13.35
C PHE A 11 -2.62 -15.21 14.23
N TYR A 12 -2.01 -15.19 15.41
CA TYR A 12 -2.05 -14.01 16.29
C TYR A 12 -1.31 -12.82 15.69
N VAL A 13 -0.17 -13.05 15.01
CA VAL A 13 0.58 -12.00 14.33
C VAL A 13 -0.25 -11.41 13.19
N TYR A 14 -0.86 -12.25 12.35
CA TYR A 14 -1.72 -11.76 11.27
C TYR A 14 -2.97 -11.06 11.78
N ALA A 15 -3.59 -11.56 12.85
CA ALA A 15 -4.74 -10.89 13.48
C ALA A 15 -4.35 -9.50 13.99
N LEU A 16 -3.16 -9.35 14.58
CA LEU A 16 -2.66 -8.06 15.03
C LEU A 16 -2.42 -7.11 13.84
N ILE A 17 -1.83 -7.60 12.75
CA ILE A 17 -1.62 -6.80 11.54
C ILE A 17 -2.96 -6.35 10.95
N ILE A 18 -3.97 -7.21 10.92
CA ILE A 18 -5.31 -6.87 10.46
C ILE A 18 -5.96 -5.81 11.37
N LEU A 19 -5.76 -5.90 12.68
CA LEU A 19 -6.22 -4.86 13.61
C LEU A 19 -5.54 -3.51 13.33
N VAL A 20 -4.25 -3.51 13.04
CA VAL A 20 -3.52 -2.29 12.65
C VAL A 20 -4.09 -1.72 11.34
N LEU A 21 -4.42 -2.58 10.36
CA LEU A 21 -5.07 -2.18 9.11
C LEU A 21 -6.42 -1.50 9.37
N ILE A 22 -7.26 -2.11 10.21
CA ILE A 22 -8.58 -1.56 10.55
C ILE A 22 -8.42 -0.24 11.31
N ALA A 23 -7.49 -0.15 12.25
CA ALA A 23 -7.22 1.09 12.98
C ALA A 23 -6.72 2.22 12.06
N ALA A 24 -5.85 1.90 11.10
CA ALA A 24 -5.36 2.83 10.09
C ALA A 24 -6.48 3.31 9.15
N ASP A 25 -7.39 2.40 8.76
CA ASP A 25 -8.57 2.75 7.95
C ASP A 25 -9.50 3.70 8.70
N ILE A 26 -9.80 3.41 9.95
CA ILE A 26 -10.61 4.30 10.82
C ILE A 26 -9.92 5.66 10.99
N ALA A 27 -8.60 5.68 11.17
CA ALA A 27 -7.81 6.91 11.31
C ALA A 27 -7.82 7.77 10.04
N SER A 28 -7.95 7.15 8.86
CA SER A 28 -8.03 7.85 7.58
C SER A 28 -9.34 8.63 7.39
N LYS A 29 -10.37 8.31 8.18
CA LYS A 29 -11.72 8.91 8.12
C LYS A 29 -12.34 8.87 6.71
N GLY A 30 -12.04 7.81 5.94
CA GLY A 30 -12.53 7.65 4.58
C GLY A 30 -11.89 8.58 3.55
N ASN A 31 -10.81 9.27 3.90
CA ASN A 31 -10.08 10.12 2.96
C ASN A 31 -8.99 9.30 2.26
N PRO A 32 -9.12 9.02 0.95
CA PRO A 32 -8.20 8.13 0.24
C PRO A 32 -6.76 8.67 0.20
N ALA A 33 -6.55 9.99 0.25
CA ALA A 33 -5.22 10.56 0.28
C ALA A 33 -4.52 10.34 1.64
N ARG A 34 -5.26 10.49 2.74
CA ARG A 34 -4.75 10.18 4.08
C ARG A 34 -4.48 8.69 4.24
N MET A 35 -5.40 7.87 3.74
CA MET A 35 -5.27 6.42 3.76
C MET A 35 -4.00 5.99 3.00
N LEU A 36 -3.78 6.53 1.80
CA LEU A 36 -2.58 6.24 1.00
C LEU A 36 -1.30 6.66 1.73
N LEU A 37 -1.28 7.82 2.41
CA LEU A 37 -0.14 8.27 3.22
C LEU A 37 0.14 7.33 4.40
N ILE A 38 -0.88 6.95 5.15
CA ILE A 38 -0.73 6.08 6.33
C ILE A 38 -0.23 4.71 5.90
N PHE A 39 -0.85 4.10 4.89
CA PHE A 39 -0.47 2.75 4.45
C PHE A 39 0.88 2.72 3.74
N SER A 40 1.27 3.76 2.99
CA SER A 40 2.61 3.83 2.43
C SER A 40 3.67 4.02 3.52
N GLY A 41 3.39 4.81 4.55
CA GLY A 41 4.27 4.96 5.71
C GLY A 41 4.45 3.65 6.49
N LEU A 42 3.36 2.93 6.76
CA LEU A 42 3.39 1.60 7.39
C LEU A 42 4.13 0.58 6.52
N GLY A 43 3.95 0.62 5.21
CA GLY A 43 4.66 -0.23 4.26
C GLY A 43 6.17 0.01 4.29
N ILE A 44 6.61 1.27 4.31
CA ILE A 44 8.03 1.62 4.46
C ILE A 44 8.57 1.10 5.79
N ALA A 45 7.87 1.33 6.90
CA ALA A 45 8.29 0.86 8.22
C ALA A 45 8.42 -0.67 8.26
N ALA A 46 7.44 -1.40 7.70
CA ALA A 46 7.48 -2.86 7.63
C ALA A 46 8.64 -3.37 6.77
N LEU A 47 8.93 -2.72 5.64
CA LEU A 47 10.07 -3.07 4.78
C LEU A 47 11.39 -2.83 5.48
N LEU A 48 11.56 -1.69 6.16
CA LEU A 48 12.78 -1.38 6.90
C LEU A 48 13.01 -2.36 8.06
N VAL A 49 11.95 -2.72 8.79
CA VAL A 49 12.03 -3.76 9.83
C VAL A 49 12.40 -5.11 9.22
N GLY A 50 11.78 -5.49 8.10
CA GLY A 50 12.09 -6.74 7.39
C GLY A 50 13.53 -6.81 6.89
N MET A 51 14.10 -5.67 6.46
CA MET A 51 15.50 -5.58 6.03
C MET A 51 16.50 -5.54 7.20
N ALA A 52 16.08 -5.04 8.37
CA ALA A 52 16.93 -4.93 9.56
C ALA A 52 16.92 -6.17 10.45
N THR A 53 15.96 -7.08 10.23
CA THR A 53 15.77 -8.28 11.05
C THR A 53 15.92 -9.54 10.21
N ASP A 54 16.38 -10.63 10.86
CA ASP A 54 16.52 -11.94 10.23
C ASP A 54 15.49 -12.93 10.77
N GLY A 55 15.32 -14.05 10.06
CA GLY A 55 14.48 -15.16 10.48
C GLY A 55 12.98 -14.89 10.32
N MET A 56 12.18 -15.41 11.23
CA MET A 56 10.70 -15.37 11.16
C MET A 56 10.13 -13.96 11.23
N VAL A 57 10.77 -13.03 11.94
CA VAL A 57 10.32 -11.63 12.04
C VAL A 57 10.38 -10.94 10.68
N SER A 58 11.46 -11.17 9.93
CA SER A 58 11.62 -10.67 8.56
C SER A 58 10.51 -11.17 7.64
N VAL A 59 10.19 -12.48 7.71
CA VAL A 59 9.11 -13.10 6.93
C VAL A 59 7.77 -12.46 7.23
N TYR A 60 7.44 -12.24 8.49
CA TYR A 60 6.17 -11.59 8.88
C TYR A 60 6.13 -10.13 8.44
N ALA A 61 7.24 -9.41 8.55
CA ALA A 61 7.33 -8.03 8.10
C ALA A 61 7.09 -7.91 6.59
N PHE A 62 7.75 -8.73 5.77
CA PHE A 62 7.53 -8.71 4.31
C PHE A 62 6.14 -9.17 3.90
N THR A 63 5.57 -10.16 4.59
CA THR A 63 4.20 -10.61 4.30
C THR A 63 3.17 -9.54 4.66
N SER A 64 3.39 -8.76 5.72
CA SER A 64 2.49 -7.66 6.10
C SER A 64 2.45 -6.54 5.06
N VAL A 65 3.55 -6.32 4.33
CA VAL A 65 3.59 -5.37 3.20
C VAL A 65 2.57 -5.75 2.13
N GLY A 66 2.41 -7.04 1.83
CA GLY A 66 1.40 -7.52 0.89
C GLY A 66 -0.03 -7.14 1.31
N LEU A 67 -0.33 -7.20 2.60
CA LEU A 67 -1.63 -6.76 3.14
C LEU A 67 -1.82 -5.25 2.99
N PHE A 68 -0.79 -4.46 3.25
CA PHE A 68 -0.86 -3.00 3.01
C PHE A 68 -1.06 -2.68 1.55
N CYS A 69 -0.38 -3.38 0.63
CA CYS A 69 -0.52 -3.20 -0.81
C CYS A 69 -1.94 -3.45 -1.31
N SER A 70 -2.67 -4.39 -0.72
CA SER A 70 -4.04 -4.72 -1.14
C SER A 70 -5.00 -3.54 -1.03
N THR A 71 -4.78 -2.66 -0.05
CA THR A 71 -5.60 -1.48 0.21
C THR A 71 -5.17 -0.26 -0.60
N LEU A 72 -3.91 -0.22 -1.04
CA LEU A 72 -3.36 0.94 -1.77
C LEU A 72 -3.98 1.13 -3.16
N TRP A 73 -4.26 0.04 -3.86
CA TRP A 73 -4.78 0.12 -5.23
C TRP A 73 -6.12 0.88 -5.34
N PRO A 74 -7.16 0.56 -4.55
CA PRO A 74 -8.40 1.34 -4.57
C PRO A 74 -8.18 2.81 -4.22
N CYS A 75 -7.28 3.11 -3.30
CA CYS A 75 -6.96 4.50 -2.93
C CYS A 75 -6.31 5.28 -4.07
N ILE A 76 -5.32 4.66 -4.75
CA ILE A 76 -4.64 5.25 -5.90
C ILE A 76 -5.65 5.49 -7.02
N PHE A 77 -6.49 4.50 -7.32
CA PHE A 77 -7.51 4.60 -8.36
C PHE A 77 -8.48 5.74 -8.07
N THR A 78 -9.04 5.79 -6.85
CA THR A 78 -9.98 6.85 -6.45
C THR A 78 -9.34 8.23 -6.56
N LEU A 79 -8.11 8.40 -6.10
CA LEU A 79 -7.40 9.68 -6.20
C LEU A 79 -7.12 10.10 -7.64
N ALA A 80 -6.71 9.16 -8.48
CA ALA A 80 -6.30 9.43 -9.85
C ALA A 80 -7.50 9.81 -10.74
N VAL A 81 -8.68 9.20 -10.51
CA VAL A 81 -9.89 9.53 -11.30
C VAL A 81 -10.68 10.70 -10.71
N SER A 82 -10.36 11.13 -9.49
CA SER A 82 -11.03 12.25 -8.85
C SER A 82 -10.81 13.55 -9.62
N GLY A 83 -11.88 14.23 -9.95
CA GLY A 83 -11.82 15.51 -10.68
C GLY A 83 -11.73 15.41 -12.19
N LEU A 84 -11.63 14.20 -12.79
CA LEU A 84 -11.56 14.04 -14.24
C LEU A 84 -12.92 14.25 -14.95
N GLY A 85 -14.05 14.20 -14.24
CA GLY A 85 -15.38 14.43 -14.79
C GLY A 85 -15.66 13.56 -16.03
N LYS A 86 -15.83 14.20 -17.20
CA LYS A 86 -16.13 13.49 -18.47
C LYS A 86 -15.00 12.56 -18.94
N HIS A 87 -13.77 12.77 -18.49
CA HIS A 87 -12.58 12.03 -18.89
C HIS A 87 -12.24 10.87 -17.94
N THR A 88 -13.11 10.56 -16.99
CA THR A 88 -12.90 9.46 -16.01
C THR A 88 -12.65 8.12 -16.70
N SER A 89 -13.38 7.80 -17.76
CA SER A 89 -13.20 6.55 -18.52
C SER A 89 -11.81 6.46 -19.16
N GLN A 90 -11.35 7.53 -19.78
CA GLN A 90 -10.00 7.58 -20.38
C GLN A 90 -8.91 7.51 -19.31
N GLY A 91 -9.07 8.25 -18.21
CA GLY A 91 -8.14 8.20 -17.07
C GLY A 91 -8.03 6.81 -16.46
N SER A 92 -9.15 6.12 -16.29
CA SER A 92 -9.18 4.74 -15.80
C SER A 92 -8.44 3.78 -16.73
N SER A 93 -8.61 3.93 -18.06
CA SER A 93 -7.93 3.10 -19.05
C SER A 93 -6.41 3.29 -18.99
N PHE A 94 -5.93 4.53 -18.89
CA PHE A 94 -4.51 4.82 -18.73
C PHE A 94 -3.96 4.24 -17.42
N LEU A 95 -4.71 4.31 -16.34
CA LEU A 95 -4.30 3.76 -15.04
C LEU A 95 -4.12 2.25 -15.12
N ILE A 96 -5.05 1.55 -15.79
CA ILE A 96 -4.96 0.11 -16.00
C ILE A 96 -3.75 -0.25 -16.87
N MET A 97 -3.48 0.50 -17.92
CA MET A 97 -2.27 0.30 -18.74
C MET A 97 -0.98 0.46 -17.93
N MET A 98 -0.94 1.34 -16.93
CA MET A 98 0.23 1.53 -16.06
C MET A 98 0.52 0.32 -15.16
N ILE A 99 -0.42 -0.61 -14.95
CA ILE A 99 -0.18 -1.88 -14.23
C ILE A 99 0.96 -2.68 -14.86
N MET A 100 1.11 -2.58 -16.17
CA MET A 100 2.24 -3.20 -16.89
C MET A 100 3.61 -2.75 -16.38
N GLY A 101 3.69 -1.53 -15.80
CA GLY A 101 4.89 -1.02 -15.15
C GLY A 101 5.35 -1.89 -13.96
N GLY A 102 4.42 -2.57 -13.28
CA GLY A 102 4.74 -3.51 -12.21
C GLY A 102 5.64 -4.66 -12.66
N GLY A 103 5.50 -5.12 -13.91
CA GLY A 103 6.38 -6.12 -14.50
C GLY A 103 7.84 -5.65 -14.58
N PHE A 104 8.06 -4.42 -15.01
CA PHE A 104 9.40 -3.82 -15.08
C PHE A 104 10.04 -3.64 -13.69
N VAL A 105 9.26 -3.21 -12.71
CA VAL A 105 9.73 -3.07 -11.33
C VAL A 105 10.12 -4.43 -10.75
N SER A 106 9.36 -5.48 -11.03
CA SER A 106 9.68 -6.85 -10.58
C SER A 106 10.98 -7.37 -11.20
N LEU A 107 11.21 -7.09 -12.49
CA LEU A 107 12.48 -7.44 -13.17
C LEU A 107 13.66 -6.69 -12.54
N LEU A 108 13.50 -5.39 -12.26
CA LEU A 108 14.52 -4.59 -11.61
C LEU A 108 14.83 -5.13 -10.20
N GLN A 109 13.81 -5.49 -9.44
CA GLN A 109 13.97 -6.07 -8.11
C GLN A 109 14.69 -7.42 -8.18
N GLY A 110 14.34 -8.29 -9.15
CA GLY A 110 15.04 -9.56 -9.39
C GLY A 110 16.52 -9.34 -9.70
N TYR A 111 16.83 -8.40 -10.59
CA TYR A 111 18.21 -8.06 -10.94
C TYR A 111 19.02 -7.57 -9.72
N VAL A 112 18.44 -6.73 -8.87
CA VAL A 112 19.08 -6.29 -7.62
C VAL A 112 19.29 -7.47 -6.66
N ALA A 113 18.35 -8.41 -6.59
CA ALA A 113 18.47 -9.62 -5.76
C ALA A 113 19.61 -10.52 -6.22
N ASP A 114 19.84 -10.63 -7.53
CA ASP A 114 20.92 -11.43 -8.12
C ASP A 114 22.32 -10.84 -7.85
N ILE A 115 22.43 -9.50 -7.80
CA ILE A 115 23.71 -8.81 -7.59
C ILE A 115 24.05 -8.69 -6.09
N ALA A 116 23.05 -8.48 -5.25
CA ALA A 116 23.25 -8.24 -3.82
C ALA A 116 22.66 -9.38 -2.99
N THR A 117 21.56 -9.13 -2.32
CA THR A 117 20.82 -10.13 -1.54
C THR A 117 19.31 -9.92 -1.74
N ILE A 118 18.54 -10.98 -1.51
CA ILE A 118 17.09 -10.91 -1.58
C ILE A 118 16.55 -9.81 -0.65
N GLN A 119 17.10 -9.70 0.56
CA GLN A 119 16.69 -8.66 1.51
C GLN A 119 17.01 -7.25 0.98
N SER A 120 18.19 -7.05 0.41
CA SER A 120 18.61 -5.76 -0.15
C SER A 120 17.75 -5.34 -1.36
N SER A 121 17.19 -6.28 -2.12
CA SER A 121 16.33 -5.99 -3.27
C SER A 121 15.03 -5.26 -2.87
N TYR A 122 14.60 -5.42 -1.63
CA TYR A 122 13.40 -4.71 -1.11
C TYR A 122 13.58 -3.19 -0.99
N ILE A 123 14.80 -2.66 -1.17
CA ILE A 123 15.02 -1.22 -1.28
C ILE A 123 14.24 -0.63 -2.46
N VAL A 124 14.04 -1.40 -3.53
CA VAL A 124 13.20 -1.01 -4.66
C VAL A 124 11.75 -0.79 -4.20
N GLY A 125 11.24 -1.67 -3.34
CA GLY A 125 9.93 -1.52 -2.71
C GLY A 125 9.84 -0.26 -1.84
N VAL A 126 10.86 0.02 -1.04
CA VAL A 126 10.92 1.25 -0.21
C VAL A 126 10.84 2.50 -1.07
N LEU A 127 11.55 2.54 -2.20
CA LEU A 127 11.49 3.66 -3.15
C LEU A 127 10.11 3.82 -3.77
N CYS A 128 9.45 2.71 -4.13
CA CYS A 128 8.08 2.74 -4.64
C CYS A 128 7.08 3.29 -3.60
N PHE A 129 7.17 2.84 -2.35
CA PHE A 129 6.31 3.36 -1.28
C PHE A 129 6.60 4.83 -0.96
N ALA A 130 7.86 5.26 -0.98
CA ALA A 130 8.23 6.66 -0.82
C ALA A 130 7.62 7.53 -1.93
N TYR A 131 7.65 7.04 -3.18
CA TYR A 131 6.98 7.71 -4.28
C TYR A 131 5.46 7.80 -4.08
N LEU A 132 4.81 6.73 -3.61
CA LEU A 132 3.37 6.74 -3.30
C LEU A 132 3.02 7.73 -2.20
N ALA A 133 3.84 7.83 -1.16
CA ALA A 133 3.65 8.82 -0.09
C ALA A 133 3.77 10.25 -0.63
N PHE A 134 4.77 10.51 -1.47
CA PHE A 134 4.95 11.80 -2.13
C PHE A 134 3.76 12.14 -3.05
N TYR A 135 3.30 11.17 -3.84
CA TYR A 135 2.12 11.31 -4.70
C TYR A 135 0.87 11.67 -3.88
N ALA A 136 0.59 10.93 -2.81
CA ALA A 136 -0.55 11.18 -1.94
C ALA A 136 -0.52 12.59 -1.34
N TRP A 137 0.66 13.05 -0.92
CA TRP A 137 0.83 14.40 -0.37
C TRP A 137 0.56 15.48 -1.42
N LYS A 138 1.14 15.36 -2.62
CA LYS A 138 0.95 16.32 -3.72
C LYS A 138 -0.51 16.36 -4.19
N VAL A 139 -1.11 15.20 -4.45
CA VAL A 139 -2.49 15.11 -4.93
C VAL A 139 -3.48 15.62 -3.89
N SER A 140 -3.26 15.35 -2.61
CA SER A 140 -4.06 15.92 -1.53
C SER A 140 -4.07 17.46 -1.55
N GLY A 141 -2.93 18.07 -1.83
CA GLY A 141 -2.82 19.53 -2.00
C GLY A 141 -3.62 20.05 -3.20
N ILE A 142 -3.46 19.41 -4.35
CA ILE A 142 -4.13 19.81 -5.59
C ILE A 142 -5.65 19.66 -5.48
N LEU A 143 -6.15 18.55 -4.93
CA LEU A 143 -7.58 18.32 -4.77
C LEU A 143 -8.23 19.33 -3.81
N LYS A 144 -7.52 19.75 -2.76
CA LYS A 144 -7.99 20.80 -1.86
C LYS A 144 -8.14 22.14 -2.59
N THR A 145 -7.22 22.51 -3.46
CA THR A 145 -7.32 23.74 -4.25
C THR A 145 -8.44 23.70 -5.28
N GLN A 146 -8.81 22.49 -5.75
CA GLN A 146 -9.96 22.28 -6.65
C GLN A 146 -11.29 22.18 -5.90
N GLY A 147 -11.32 22.31 -4.57
CA GLY A 147 -12.52 22.24 -3.76
C GLY A 147 -13.08 20.80 -3.60
N ILE A 148 -12.31 19.79 -3.99
CA ILE A 148 -12.68 18.37 -3.84
C ILE A 148 -12.22 17.93 -2.45
N THR A 149 -13.17 17.82 -1.52
CA THR A 149 -12.92 17.32 -0.17
C THR A 149 -13.60 15.98 0.02
N PHE A 150 -12.84 14.98 0.45
CA PHE A 150 -13.35 13.64 0.78
C PHE A 150 -13.88 13.55 2.22
N ASP A 151 -13.91 14.65 2.97
CA ASP A 151 -14.36 14.68 4.37
C ASP A 151 -15.90 14.57 4.52
N LYS A 152 -16.66 14.59 3.41
CA LYS A 152 -18.09 14.27 3.46
C LYS A 152 -18.26 12.75 3.44
N LYS A 153 -18.80 12.21 4.54
CA LYS A 153 -19.41 10.87 4.57
C LYS A 153 -20.14 10.65 3.25
N VAL A 154 -19.82 9.56 2.56
CA VAL A 154 -20.71 8.99 1.56
C VAL A 154 -21.96 8.55 2.31
N SER A 155 -22.86 9.48 2.55
CA SER A 155 -24.23 9.21 2.94
C SER A 155 -24.89 8.62 1.70
N GLY A 156 -25.34 7.38 1.84
CA GLY A 156 -25.89 6.54 0.80
C GLY A 156 -26.72 7.30 -0.23
N GLY A 157 -26.33 7.14 -1.47
CA GLY A 157 -27.18 7.41 -2.61
C GLY A 157 -27.97 6.15 -2.94
N HIS A 158 -29.26 6.23 -2.81
CA HIS A 158 -30.21 5.34 -3.45
C HIS A 158 -30.12 5.50 -4.97
#